data_6b19e4b3b8b6422c85e430305412dbae
#
_entry.id   6b19e4b3b8b6422c85e430305412dbae
#
_cell.length_a   1.000
_cell.length_b   1.000
_cell.length_c   1.000
_cell.angle_alpha   90.00
_cell.angle_beta   90.00
_cell.angle_gamma   90.00
#
_symmetry.space_group_name_H-M   'P 1'
#
loop_
_entity.id
_entity.type
_entity.pdbx_description
1 polymer ?
#
loop_
_entity_poly.entity_id
_entity_poly.type
_entity_poly.pdbx_seq_one_letter_code
_entity_poly.pdbx_strand_id
1 'polypeptide(L)'
;MMVAHSTDLDPDGLLRRYLGDRRFLLALPRAVGLQMLHPALAAGMEHSRTPRRLWLHKRHTVPILIRMAYDDTDLSSIIRRGHEHIKGVDDLGRRYHSLNPDLFQFQHATYVETLVTMIETFVRPLTDRDREDLYRDCGAWYRRYGISDRGLPDTWAGFSGWFDDTCRTVLHRTSRGATSIGTRYCVRGTGCRAGGCPPAPCGGTDASHRAGDVGGSR
;
A
#
# COMPACT_ATOMS: atom_id res chain seq x y z
N MET A 1 -10.63 7.42 -31.10
CA MET A 1 -10.69 5.96 -31.24
C MET A 1 -10.65 5.38 -29.84
N MET A 2 -11.81 5.01 -29.26
CA MET A 2 -11.84 4.38 -27.92
C MET A 2 -11.27 2.98 -28.05
N VAL A 3 -10.10 2.76 -27.42
CA VAL A 3 -9.57 1.42 -27.25
C VAL A 3 -10.49 0.72 -26.24
N ALA A 4 -11.22 -0.29 -26.70
CA ALA A 4 -11.96 -1.16 -25.79
C ALA A 4 -10.96 -1.91 -24.92
N HIS A 5 -10.80 -1.46 -23.67
CA HIS A 5 -9.94 -2.16 -22.72
C HIS A 5 -10.62 -3.47 -22.34
N SER A 6 -10.02 -4.59 -22.73
CA SER A 6 -10.49 -5.92 -22.31
C SER A 6 -10.45 -6.04 -20.78
N THR A 7 -11.49 -6.64 -20.22
CA THR A 7 -11.52 -7.07 -18.82
C THR A 7 -10.92 -8.47 -18.65
N ASP A 8 -10.52 -9.09 -19.76
CA ASP A 8 -9.97 -10.44 -19.77
C ASP A 8 -8.51 -10.42 -19.31
N LEU A 9 -8.23 -11.21 -18.31
CA LEU A 9 -6.89 -11.42 -17.77
C LEU A 9 -6.24 -12.59 -18.52
N ASP A 10 -4.97 -12.42 -18.86
CA ASP A 10 -4.19 -13.51 -19.45
C ASP A 10 -4.09 -14.67 -18.44
N PRO A 11 -4.63 -15.86 -18.77
CA PRO A 11 -4.58 -17.02 -17.88
C PRO A 11 -3.17 -17.48 -17.55
N ASP A 12 -2.22 -17.28 -18.48
CA ASP A 12 -0.81 -17.65 -18.35
C ASP A 12 0.08 -16.44 -17.96
N GLY A 13 -0.52 -15.27 -17.79
CA GLY A 13 0.14 -14.02 -17.50
C GLY A 13 0.85 -13.98 -16.14
N LEU A 14 1.80 -13.05 -16.00
CA LEU A 14 2.59 -12.88 -14.78
C LEU A 14 1.72 -12.54 -13.58
N LEU A 15 0.63 -11.81 -13.77
CA LEU A 15 -0.31 -11.48 -12.68
C LEU A 15 -0.85 -12.76 -12.04
N ARG A 16 -1.47 -13.64 -12.82
CA ARG A 16 -2.03 -14.89 -12.30
C ARG A 16 -0.96 -15.81 -11.74
N ARG A 17 0.23 -15.80 -12.32
CA ARG A 17 1.34 -16.64 -11.89
C ARG A 17 1.86 -16.25 -10.50
N TYR A 18 1.88 -14.96 -10.16
CA TYR A 18 2.59 -14.47 -8.97
C TYR A 18 1.72 -13.80 -7.91
N LEU A 19 0.50 -13.36 -8.23
CA LEU A 19 -0.37 -12.71 -7.24
C LEU A 19 -0.76 -13.64 -6.08
N GLY A 20 -0.95 -14.94 -6.37
CA GLY A 20 -1.22 -15.98 -5.36
C GLY A 20 0.03 -16.61 -4.74
N ASP A 21 1.22 -16.19 -5.17
CA ASP A 21 2.49 -16.73 -4.67
C ASP A 21 2.74 -16.29 -3.22
N ARG A 22 3.31 -17.19 -2.41
CA ARG A 22 3.66 -16.92 -1.00
C ARG A 22 4.61 -15.72 -0.86
N ARG A 23 5.49 -15.51 -1.85
CA ARG A 23 6.42 -14.38 -1.87
C ARG A 23 5.69 -13.06 -1.96
N PHE A 24 4.59 -13.00 -2.73
CA PHE A 24 3.74 -11.82 -2.76
C PHE A 24 3.10 -11.54 -1.39
N LEU A 25 2.62 -12.58 -0.70
CA LEU A 25 2.09 -12.42 0.66
C LEU A 25 3.13 -11.87 1.65
N LEU A 26 4.39 -12.31 1.52
CA LEU A 26 5.50 -11.78 2.32
C LEU A 26 5.87 -10.34 1.94
N ALA A 27 5.65 -9.93 0.69
CA ALA A 27 5.91 -8.56 0.21
C ALA A 27 4.77 -7.58 0.56
N LEU A 28 3.55 -8.06 0.86
CA LEU A 28 2.38 -7.20 1.16
C LEU A 28 2.61 -6.12 2.23
N PRO A 29 3.45 -6.31 3.27
CA PRO A 29 3.77 -5.24 4.21
C PRO A 29 4.32 -3.97 3.54
N ARG A 30 4.98 -4.09 2.36
CA ARG A 30 5.41 -2.95 1.55
C ARG A 30 4.21 -2.14 1.07
N ALA A 31 3.22 -2.79 0.44
CA ALA A 31 2.01 -2.11 -0.02
C ALA A 31 1.28 -1.41 1.14
N VAL A 32 1.14 -2.10 2.28
CA VAL A 32 0.52 -1.52 3.48
C VAL A 32 1.31 -0.31 3.98
N GLY A 33 2.65 -0.38 3.99
CA GLY A 33 3.51 0.73 4.38
C GLY A 33 3.25 1.98 3.54
N LEU A 34 3.20 1.83 2.21
CA LEU A 34 2.89 2.93 1.28
C LEU A 34 1.48 3.50 1.52
N GLN A 35 0.48 2.64 1.73
CA GLN A 35 -0.89 3.05 2.04
C GLN A 35 -0.97 3.84 3.36
N MET A 36 -0.19 3.45 4.38
CA MET A 36 -0.16 4.16 5.66
C MET A 36 0.56 5.52 5.61
N LEU A 37 1.38 5.75 4.59
CA LEU A 37 1.98 7.06 4.33
C LEU A 37 1.04 8.00 3.57
N HIS A 38 -0.04 7.49 2.97
CA HIS A 38 -1.04 8.32 2.30
C HIS A 38 -2.09 8.80 3.31
N PRO A 39 -2.29 10.13 3.51
CA PRO A 39 -3.13 10.67 4.58
C PRO A 39 -4.54 10.11 4.62
N ALA A 40 -5.22 10.12 3.48
CA ALA A 40 -6.60 9.66 3.39
C ALA A 40 -6.74 8.14 3.58
N LEU A 41 -5.77 7.33 3.08
CA LEU A 41 -5.79 5.88 3.29
C LEU A 41 -5.51 5.52 4.75
N ALA A 42 -4.55 6.19 5.39
CA ALA A 42 -4.26 6.01 6.81
C ALA A 42 -5.48 6.35 7.67
N ALA A 43 -6.16 7.47 7.37
CA ALA A 43 -7.39 7.86 8.05
C ALA A 43 -8.52 6.85 7.85
N GLY A 44 -8.70 6.34 6.62
CA GLY A 44 -9.70 5.31 6.31
C GLY A 44 -9.44 3.99 7.04
N MET A 45 -8.18 3.56 7.12
CA MET A 45 -7.80 2.37 7.87
C MET A 45 -8.10 2.48 9.36
N GLU A 46 -7.85 3.64 9.96
CA GLU A 46 -8.17 3.89 11.36
C GLU A 46 -9.68 3.88 11.61
N HIS A 47 -10.45 4.52 10.73
CA HIS A 47 -11.90 4.54 10.79
C HIS A 47 -12.50 3.12 10.76
N SER A 48 -11.95 2.23 9.95
CA SER A 48 -12.35 0.82 9.85
C SER A 48 -11.86 -0.05 11.04
N ARG A 49 -11.20 0.54 12.05
CA ARG A 49 -10.56 -0.17 13.17
C ARG A 49 -9.53 -1.22 12.73
N THR A 50 -9.06 -1.13 11.49
CA THR A 50 -8.08 -2.06 10.88
C THR A 50 -6.76 -2.15 11.65
N PRO A 51 -6.18 -1.05 12.18
CA PRO A 51 -4.88 -1.11 12.86
C PRO A 51 -4.85 -2.06 14.05
N ARG A 52 -5.94 -2.13 14.81
CA ARG A 52 -6.05 -3.01 16.00
C ARG A 52 -6.20 -4.50 15.65
N ARG A 53 -6.62 -4.81 14.42
CA ARG A 53 -6.90 -6.17 13.93
C ARG A 53 -6.35 -6.40 12.54
N LEU A 54 -5.17 -5.86 12.25
CA LEU A 54 -4.58 -5.86 10.90
C LEU A 54 -4.52 -7.27 10.29
N TRP A 55 -4.08 -8.27 11.05
CA TRP A 55 -4.02 -9.66 10.58
C TRP A 55 -5.40 -10.25 10.28
N LEU A 56 -6.38 -9.96 11.12
CA LEU A 56 -7.75 -10.40 10.88
C LEU A 56 -8.32 -9.75 9.62
N HIS A 57 -8.11 -8.44 9.46
CA HIS A 57 -8.48 -7.72 8.26
C HIS A 57 -7.81 -8.33 7.00
N LYS A 58 -6.51 -8.58 7.05
CA LYS A 58 -5.80 -9.20 5.91
C LYS A 58 -6.30 -10.60 5.59
N ARG A 59 -6.62 -11.42 6.57
CA ARG A 59 -7.22 -12.75 6.35
C ARG A 59 -8.56 -12.68 5.60
N HIS A 60 -9.32 -11.61 5.74
CA HIS A 60 -10.60 -11.43 5.04
C HIS A 60 -10.43 -10.76 3.68
N THR A 61 -9.55 -9.77 3.56
CA THR A 61 -9.44 -8.94 2.35
C THR A 61 -8.52 -9.53 1.29
N VAL A 62 -7.40 -10.14 1.68
CA VAL A 62 -6.43 -10.70 0.71
C VAL A 62 -7.02 -11.82 -0.14
N PRO A 63 -7.78 -12.80 0.38
CA PRO A 63 -8.42 -13.80 -0.46
C PRO A 63 -9.41 -13.21 -1.48
N ILE A 64 -10.15 -12.17 -1.10
CA ILE A 64 -11.07 -11.48 -2.02
C ILE A 64 -10.27 -10.79 -3.13
N LEU A 65 -9.22 -10.08 -2.76
CA LEU A 65 -8.31 -9.41 -3.69
C LEU A 65 -7.72 -10.39 -4.72
N ILE A 66 -7.22 -11.54 -4.25
CA ILE A 66 -6.66 -12.59 -5.11
C ILE A 66 -7.76 -13.19 -6.00
N ARG A 67 -8.91 -13.56 -5.42
CA ARG A 67 -10.02 -14.12 -6.19
C ARG A 67 -10.44 -13.23 -7.36
N MET A 68 -10.45 -11.92 -7.21
CA MET A 68 -10.78 -11.00 -8.30
C MET A 68 -9.84 -11.09 -9.51
N ALA A 69 -8.64 -11.64 -9.35
CA ALA A 69 -7.73 -11.89 -10.46
C ALA A 69 -7.88 -13.30 -11.07
N TYR A 70 -8.47 -14.24 -10.35
CA TYR A 70 -8.57 -15.65 -10.79
C TYR A 70 -9.99 -16.10 -11.15
N ASP A 71 -10.99 -15.46 -10.56
CA ASP A 71 -12.39 -15.83 -10.66
C ASP A 71 -13.14 -14.78 -11.50
N ASP A 72 -14.03 -15.21 -12.37
CA ASP A 72 -14.86 -14.30 -13.18
C ASP A 72 -16.10 -13.81 -12.41
N THR A 73 -16.23 -14.18 -11.14
CA THR A 73 -17.31 -13.71 -10.28
C THR A 73 -17.22 -12.20 -10.05
N ASP A 74 -18.29 -11.47 -10.33
CA ASP A 74 -18.39 -10.04 -10.00
C ASP A 74 -18.43 -9.82 -8.48
N LEU A 75 -17.35 -9.32 -7.94
CA LEU A 75 -17.22 -8.96 -6.52
C LEU A 75 -17.34 -7.46 -6.25
N SER A 76 -17.70 -6.66 -7.25
CA SER A 76 -17.79 -5.19 -7.14
C SER A 76 -18.78 -4.74 -6.05
N SER A 77 -19.88 -5.46 -5.87
CA SER A 77 -20.85 -5.21 -4.80
C SER A 77 -20.28 -5.41 -3.40
N ILE A 78 -19.36 -6.36 -3.23
CA ILE A 78 -18.66 -6.60 -1.96
C ILE A 78 -17.69 -5.45 -1.68
N ILE A 79 -16.92 -5.03 -2.69
CA ILE A 79 -16.03 -3.87 -2.60
C ILE A 79 -16.81 -2.63 -2.20
N ARG A 80 -17.90 -2.33 -2.90
CA ARG A 80 -18.75 -1.16 -2.61
C ARG A 80 -19.27 -1.18 -1.17
N ARG A 81 -19.90 -2.24 -0.75
CA ARG A 81 -20.44 -2.38 0.62
C ARG A 81 -19.37 -2.27 1.69
N GLY A 82 -18.15 -2.78 1.42
CA GLY A 82 -17.02 -2.71 2.35
C GLY A 82 -16.48 -1.29 2.53
N HIS A 83 -16.72 -0.36 1.59
CA HIS A 83 -16.04 0.94 1.55
C HIS A 83 -16.98 2.15 1.56
N GLU A 84 -18.26 2.01 1.21
CA GLU A 84 -19.20 3.14 1.06
C GLU A 84 -19.41 3.97 2.33
N HIS A 85 -19.27 3.35 3.50
CA HIS A 85 -19.43 4.01 4.79
C HIS A 85 -18.11 4.64 5.31
N ILE A 86 -16.95 4.35 4.68
CA ILE A 86 -15.65 4.85 5.11
C ILE A 86 -15.39 6.21 4.48
N LYS A 87 -15.66 7.25 5.24
CA LYS A 87 -15.48 8.66 4.86
C LYS A 87 -15.15 9.50 6.08
N GLY A 88 -14.46 10.61 5.88
CA GLY A 88 -14.07 11.48 6.99
C GLY A 88 -13.16 12.59 6.55
N VAL A 89 -12.28 13.00 7.47
CA VAL A 89 -11.26 14.04 7.28
C VAL A 89 -9.89 13.44 7.60
N ASP A 90 -8.91 13.66 6.73
CA ASP A 90 -7.53 13.20 6.92
C ASP A 90 -6.73 14.12 7.88
N ASP A 91 -5.47 13.78 8.13
CA ASP A 91 -4.58 14.56 9.03
C ASP A 91 -4.28 15.97 8.51
N LEU A 92 -4.56 16.24 7.23
CA LEU A 92 -4.38 17.56 6.60
C LEU A 92 -5.68 18.37 6.53
N GLY A 93 -6.76 17.89 7.17
CA GLY A 93 -8.06 18.56 7.15
C GLY A 93 -8.86 18.36 5.85
N ARG A 94 -8.44 17.47 4.94
CA ARG A 94 -9.11 17.23 3.67
C ARG A 94 -10.15 16.13 3.83
N ARG A 95 -11.33 16.35 3.21
CA ARG A 95 -12.37 15.33 3.16
C ARG A 95 -11.95 14.18 2.26
N TYR A 96 -12.21 12.95 2.68
CA TYR A 96 -12.01 11.75 1.88
C TYR A 96 -13.24 10.84 1.90
N HIS A 97 -13.36 10.04 0.85
CA HIS A 97 -14.30 8.94 0.75
C HIS A 97 -13.57 7.75 0.13
N SER A 98 -13.65 6.58 0.75
CA SER A 98 -12.86 5.41 0.33
C SER A 98 -13.18 4.91 -1.09
N LEU A 99 -14.38 5.22 -1.63
CA LEU A 99 -14.73 4.91 -3.02
C LEU A 99 -14.30 5.99 -4.02
N ASN A 100 -13.55 7.02 -3.59
CA ASN A 100 -12.95 7.97 -4.53
C ASN A 100 -11.99 7.21 -5.47
N PRO A 101 -12.17 7.31 -6.81
CA PRO A 101 -11.33 6.62 -7.78
C PRO A 101 -9.83 6.86 -7.59
N ASP A 102 -9.40 8.10 -7.36
CA ASP A 102 -7.97 8.44 -7.19
C ASP A 102 -7.36 7.70 -5.99
N LEU A 103 -8.13 7.58 -4.91
CA LEU A 103 -7.73 6.87 -3.71
C LEU A 103 -7.62 5.37 -3.94
N PHE A 104 -8.59 4.82 -4.67
CA PHE A 104 -8.63 3.41 -5.02
C PHE A 104 -7.51 3.04 -6.01
N GLN A 105 -7.24 3.91 -6.98
CA GLN A 105 -6.13 3.76 -7.92
C GLN A 105 -4.78 3.72 -7.19
N PHE A 106 -4.55 4.66 -6.28
CA PHE A 106 -3.31 4.64 -5.51
C PHE A 106 -3.20 3.40 -4.63
N GLN A 107 -4.27 2.98 -3.97
CA GLN A 107 -4.28 1.73 -3.19
C GLN A 107 -3.94 0.52 -4.06
N HIS A 108 -4.53 0.42 -5.26
CA HIS A 108 -4.22 -0.65 -6.22
C HIS A 108 -2.77 -0.56 -6.71
N ALA A 109 -2.30 0.64 -7.02
CA ALA A 109 -0.93 0.90 -7.47
C ALA A 109 0.12 0.36 -6.49
N THR A 110 -0.16 0.44 -5.18
CA THR A 110 0.76 -0.15 -4.18
C THR A 110 0.87 -1.66 -4.29
N TYR A 111 -0.18 -2.36 -4.74
CA TYR A 111 -0.10 -3.80 -5.00
C TYR A 111 0.65 -4.12 -6.29
N VAL A 112 0.42 -3.34 -7.34
CA VAL A 112 1.12 -3.47 -8.64
C VAL A 112 2.63 -3.31 -8.42
N GLU A 113 3.04 -2.23 -7.79
CA GLU A 113 4.45 -1.93 -7.50
C GLU A 113 5.08 -3.00 -6.60
N THR A 114 4.34 -3.45 -5.57
CA THR A 114 4.81 -4.52 -4.69
C THR A 114 4.98 -5.84 -5.45
N LEU A 115 4.09 -6.15 -6.39
CA LEU A 115 4.17 -7.36 -7.20
C LEU A 115 5.41 -7.33 -8.12
N VAL A 116 5.63 -6.20 -8.82
CA VAL A 116 6.81 -6.00 -9.66
C VAL A 116 8.09 -6.12 -8.84
N THR A 117 8.17 -5.39 -7.72
CA THR A 117 9.34 -5.45 -6.81
C THR A 117 9.59 -6.87 -6.30
N MET A 118 8.54 -7.61 -5.95
CA MET A 118 8.66 -8.98 -5.50
C MET A 118 9.21 -9.90 -6.59
N ILE A 119 8.71 -9.80 -7.81
CA ILE A 119 9.19 -10.62 -8.93
C ILE A 119 10.66 -10.30 -9.22
N GLU A 120 11.02 -9.02 -9.31
CA GLU A 120 12.39 -8.60 -9.61
C GLU A 120 13.38 -8.98 -8.50
N THR A 121 12.94 -8.96 -7.25
CA THR A 121 13.82 -9.27 -6.10
C THR A 121 14.00 -10.78 -5.88
N PHE A 122 12.93 -11.57 -6.06
CA PHE A 122 12.92 -12.97 -5.60
C PHE A 122 12.76 -14.00 -6.72
N VAL A 123 12.53 -13.56 -7.96
CA VAL A 123 12.32 -14.49 -9.09
C VAL A 123 13.31 -14.21 -10.21
N ARG A 124 13.15 -13.09 -10.91
CA ARG A 124 13.99 -12.69 -12.03
C ARG A 124 13.79 -11.21 -12.38
N PRO A 125 14.77 -10.60 -13.05
CA PRO A 125 14.54 -9.31 -13.70
C PRO A 125 13.37 -9.38 -14.68
N LEU A 126 12.57 -8.32 -14.77
CA LEU A 126 11.52 -8.16 -15.75
C LEU A 126 12.06 -7.37 -16.95
N THR A 127 11.71 -7.82 -18.15
CA THR A 127 11.90 -7.03 -19.37
C THR A 127 10.86 -5.92 -19.46
N ASP A 128 11.05 -4.92 -20.31
CA ASP A 128 10.05 -3.87 -20.51
C ASP A 128 8.73 -4.44 -21.02
N ARG A 129 8.79 -5.48 -21.85
CA ARG A 129 7.60 -6.20 -22.31
C ARG A 129 6.89 -6.92 -21.16
N ASP A 130 7.62 -7.61 -20.28
CA ASP A 130 7.04 -8.23 -19.08
C ASP A 130 6.30 -7.22 -18.21
N ARG A 131 6.88 -6.03 -18.01
CA ARG A 131 6.28 -4.96 -17.21
C ARG A 131 5.01 -4.42 -17.85
N GLU A 132 5.03 -4.22 -19.18
CA GLU A 132 3.86 -3.72 -19.91
C GLU A 132 2.73 -4.75 -19.91
N ASP A 133 3.02 -6.03 -20.16
CA ASP A 133 2.04 -7.12 -20.14
C ASP A 133 1.46 -7.30 -18.73
N LEU A 134 2.30 -7.30 -17.69
CA LEU A 134 1.85 -7.38 -16.30
C LEU A 134 0.99 -6.17 -15.90
N TYR A 135 1.38 -4.97 -16.32
CA TYR A 135 0.62 -3.75 -16.02
C TYR A 135 -0.75 -3.75 -16.69
N ARG A 136 -0.83 -4.19 -17.94
CA ARG A 136 -2.11 -4.37 -18.65
C ARG A 136 -3.05 -5.33 -17.90
N ASP A 137 -2.54 -6.45 -17.41
CA ASP A 137 -3.30 -7.39 -16.60
C ASP A 137 -3.72 -6.78 -15.26
N CYS A 138 -2.85 -6.00 -14.63
CA CYS A 138 -3.19 -5.26 -13.42
C CYS A 138 -4.31 -4.23 -13.65
N GLY A 139 -4.34 -3.58 -14.81
CA GLY A 139 -5.43 -2.68 -15.23
C GLY A 139 -6.76 -3.43 -15.41
N ALA A 140 -6.73 -4.63 -16.04
CA ALA A 140 -7.90 -5.48 -16.14
C ALA A 140 -8.39 -5.94 -14.76
N TRP A 141 -7.49 -6.32 -13.87
CA TRP A 141 -7.80 -6.64 -12.47
C TRP A 141 -8.44 -5.47 -11.73
N TYR A 142 -7.92 -4.22 -11.91
CA TYR A 142 -8.51 -3.01 -11.31
C TYR A 142 -9.98 -2.80 -11.73
N ARG A 143 -10.29 -2.98 -13.02
CA ARG A 143 -11.66 -2.79 -13.53
C ARG A 143 -12.67 -3.74 -12.89
N ARG A 144 -12.23 -4.91 -12.41
CA ARG A 144 -13.07 -5.86 -11.68
C ARG A 144 -13.53 -5.36 -10.31
N TYR A 145 -12.92 -4.27 -9.77
CA TYR A 145 -13.42 -3.63 -8.56
C TYR A 145 -14.74 -2.87 -8.77
N GLY A 146 -15.11 -2.58 -10.01
CA GLY A 146 -16.28 -1.76 -10.33
C GLY A 146 -16.12 -0.30 -9.93
N ILE A 147 -14.90 0.18 -9.81
CA ILE A 147 -14.51 1.57 -9.55
C ILE A 147 -14.04 2.18 -10.88
N SER A 148 -14.29 3.48 -11.08
CA SER A 148 -13.85 4.17 -12.29
C SER A 148 -12.34 4.07 -12.49
N ASP A 149 -11.92 3.70 -13.69
CA ASP A 149 -10.53 3.66 -14.13
C ASP A 149 -10.06 4.96 -14.81
N ARG A 150 -10.90 6.00 -14.78
CA ARG A 150 -10.54 7.32 -15.33
C ARG A 150 -9.30 7.84 -14.62
N GLY A 151 -8.28 8.15 -15.39
CA GLY A 151 -6.99 8.63 -14.87
C GLY A 151 -5.99 7.52 -14.58
N LEU A 152 -6.35 6.25 -14.79
CA LEU A 152 -5.37 5.17 -14.75
C LEU A 152 -4.42 5.34 -15.97
N PRO A 153 -3.10 5.37 -15.77
CA PRO A 153 -2.16 5.48 -16.89
C PRO A 153 -2.28 4.29 -17.86
N ASP A 154 -2.13 4.56 -19.16
CA ASP A 154 -2.31 3.54 -20.19
C ASP A 154 -1.12 2.59 -20.35
N THR A 155 0.08 3.01 -19.90
CA THR A 155 1.32 2.26 -20.07
C THR A 155 2.07 2.10 -18.76
N TRP A 156 2.95 1.12 -18.69
CA TRP A 156 3.85 0.94 -17.54
C TRP A 156 4.71 2.18 -17.28
N ALA A 157 5.26 2.80 -18.32
CA ALA A 157 6.08 4.00 -18.14
C ALA A 157 5.28 5.17 -17.55
N GLY A 158 4.05 5.37 -18.04
CA GLY A 158 3.11 6.35 -17.47
C GLY A 158 2.76 6.05 -16.03
N PHE A 159 2.49 4.79 -15.71
CA PHE A 159 2.22 4.33 -14.35
C PHE A 159 3.41 4.57 -13.41
N SER A 160 4.61 4.18 -13.81
CA SER A 160 5.82 4.35 -13.00
C SER A 160 6.07 5.83 -12.69
N GLY A 161 5.97 6.70 -13.71
CA GLY A 161 6.12 8.15 -13.51
C GLY A 161 5.05 8.74 -12.58
N TRP A 162 3.80 8.39 -12.79
CA TRP A 162 2.69 8.84 -11.93
C TRP A 162 2.84 8.33 -10.49
N PHE A 163 3.23 7.07 -10.32
CA PHE A 163 3.41 6.48 -8.98
C PHE A 163 4.56 7.14 -8.22
N ASP A 164 5.70 7.35 -8.88
CA ASP A 164 6.85 8.04 -8.30
C ASP A 164 6.52 9.49 -7.92
N ASP A 165 5.77 10.20 -8.78
CA ASP A 165 5.33 11.56 -8.49
C ASP A 165 4.37 11.60 -7.31
N THR A 166 3.40 10.69 -7.25
CA THR A 166 2.49 10.56 -6.12
C THR A 166 3.23 10.23 -4.83
N CYS A 167 4.22 9.34 -4.88
CA CYS A 167 5.05 9.03 -3.71
C CYS A 167 5.83 10.25 -3.21
N ARG A 168 6.30 11.12 -4.09
CA ARG A 168 7.05 12.33 -3.71
C ARG A 168 6.17 13.46 -3.20
N THR A 169 4.97 13.62 -3.77
CA THR A 169 4.12 14.80 -3.53
C THR A 169 3.03 14.57 -2.50
N VAL A 170 2.53 13.33 -2.38
CA VAL A 170 1.38 13.02 -1.53
C VAL A 170 1.78 12.27 -0.26
N LEU A 171 2.77 11.35 -0.35
CA LEU A 171 3.14 10.54 0.80
C LEU A 171 3.96 11.35 1.81
N HIS A 172 3.58 11.24 3.08
CA HIS A 172 4.33 11.79 4.20
C HIS A 172 4.06 10.98 5.46
N ARG A 173 4.84 11.24 6.51
CA ARG A 173 4.61 10.60 7.80
C ARG A 173 3.28 11.09 8.37
N THR A 174 2.31 10.21 8.40
CA THR A 174 1.03 10.48 9.07
C THR A 174 1.16 10.15 10.55
N SER A 175 0.46 10.91 11.41
CA SER A 175 0.37 10.60 12.84
C SER A 175 -0.18 9.20 13.08
N ARG A 176 -1.11 8.78 12.25
CA ARG A 176 -1.78 7.48 12.27
C ARG A 176 -0.89 6.35 11.79
N GLY A 177 -0.08 6.60 10.77
CA GLY A 177 0.92 5.64 10.27
C GLY A 177 2.03 5.35 11.28
N ALA A 178 2.49 6.36 11.99
CA ALA A 178 3.52 6.21 13.01
C ALA A 178 3.10 5.28 14.18
N THR A 179 1.82 5.25 14.51
CA THR A 179 1.27 4.40 15.58
C THR A 179 1.05 2.95 15.13
N SER A 180 0.80 2.72 13.84
CA SER A 180 0.39 1.42 13.31
C SER A 180 1.54 0.55 12.81
N ILE A 181 2.62 1.17 12.39
CA ILE A 181 3.83 0.50 11.88
C ILE A 181 4.99 1.00 12.71
N GLY A 182 5.33 0.27 13.78
CA GLY A 182 6.50 0.61 14.58
C GLY A 182 7.71 0.89 13.70
N THR A 183 8.26 2.03 13.85
CA THR A 183 9.40 2.81 13.35
C THR A 183 10.49 2.13 12.45
N ARG A 184 10.29 0.96 11.85
CA ARG A 184 11.35 0.19 11.18
C ARG A 184 11.22 0.02 9.66
N TYR A 185 10.22 0.58 9.01
CA TYR A 185 10.16 0.55 7.55
C TYR A 185 10.73 1.84 6.96
N CYS A 186 12.06 1.89 6.85
CA CYS A 186 12.72 2.85 6.00
C CYS A 186 12.46 2.44 4.54
N VAL A 187 11.73 3.25 3.78
CA VAL A 187 11.59 3.09 2.33
C VAL A 187 12.99 3.38 1.72
N ARG A 188 13.82 2.35 1.61
CA ARG A 188 15.05 2.39 0.80
C ARG A 188 14.66 2.01 -0.61
N GLY A 189 14.69 2.98 -1.48
CA GLY A 189 14.69 2.69 -2.90
C GLY A 189 13.75 3.50 -3.76
N THR A 190 13.96 4.78 -3.81
CA THR A 190 13.88 5.61 -5.01
C THR A 190 14.71 6.85 -4.75
N GLY A 191 15.94 6.90 -5.29
CA GLY A 191 16.66 8.11 -5.63
C GLY A 191 16.86 9.22 -4.59
N CYS A 192 16.94 8.95 -3.28
CA CYS A 192 17.47 9.93 -2.34
C CYS A 192 18.99 9.97 -2.49
N ARG A 193 19.48 10.92 -3.29
CA ARG A 193 20.88 11.36 -3.22
C ARG A 193 21.19 11.77 -1.77
N ALA A 194 22.35 11.33 -1.30
CA ALA A 194 22.90 11.65 0.00
C ALA A 194 22.89 13.18 0.23
N GLY A 195 22.09 13.64 1.16
CA GLY A 195 21.98 15.02 1.58
C GLY A 195 21.00 15.15 2.73
N GLY A 196 21.48 14.97 3.96
CA GLY A 196 20.86 15.51 5.16
C GLY A 196 19.67 14.78 5.74
N CYS A 197 19.90 13.61 6.36
CA CYS A 197 19.03 13.17 7.45
C CYS A 197 19.56 13.83 8.74
N PRO A 198 18.75 14.61 9.48
CA PRO A 198 19.15 15.05 10.80
C PRO A 198 19.29 13.84 11.74
N PRO A 199 20.28 13.79 12.65
CA PRO A 199 20.41 12.71 13.59
C PRO A 199 19.22 12.65 14.53
N ALA A 200 18.72 11.44 14.78
CA ALA A 200 17.70 11.19 15.79
C ALA A 200 18.24 11.63 17.17
N PRO A 201 17.44 12.25 18.03
CA PRO A 201 17.89 12.57 19.38
C PRO A 201 18.14 11.25 20.13
N CYS A 202 19.41 11.04 20.52
CA CYS A 202 19.80 10.01 21.46
C CYS A 202 19.14 10.36 22.80
N GLY A 203 18.15 9.56 23.23
CA GLY A 203 17.62 9.62 24.57
C GLY A 203 18.71 9.21 25.57
N GLY A 204 19.27 10.19 26.24
CA GLY A 204 20.16 9.97 27.37
C GLY A 204 19.39 9.31 28.52
N THR A 205 19.78 8.12 28.87
CA THR A 205 19.44 7.51 30.15
C THR A 205 20.33 8.12 31.19
N ASP A 206 19.81 9.08 31.94
CA ASP A 206 20.45 9.59 33.15
C ASP A 206 20.16 8.62 34.29
N ALA A 207 21.12 7.77 34.54
CA ALA A 207 21.18 6.95 35.73
C ALA A 207 21.91 7.74 36.83
N SER A 208 21.17 8.55 37.59
CA SER A 208 21.72 9.14 38.81
C SER A 208 21.55 8.16 39.98
N HIS A 209 22.64 7.51 40.31
CA HIS A 209 22.94 6.96 41.64
C HIS A 209 22.52 7.93 42.75
N ARG A 210 21.70 7.49 43.68
CA ARG A 210 21.77 7.91 45.07
C ARG A 210 21.95 6.73 45.97
N ALA A 211 23.21 6.64 46.44
CA ALA A 211 23.58 5.82 47.58
C ALA A 211 23.30 6.63 48.87
N GLY A 212 22.98 5.88 49.93
CA GLY A 212 23.21 6.29 51.32
C GLY A 212 21.99 6.97 51.99
N ASP A 213 21.38 6.39 52.97
CA ASP A 213 21.96 6.45 54.32
C ASP A 213 21.23 5.47 55.28
N VAL A 214 22.00 4.87 56.14
CA VAL A 214 21.62 3.92 57.16
C VAL A 214 21.56 4.70 58.49
N GLY A 215 20.50 4.53 59.23
CA GLY A 215 20.37 4.95 60.63
C GLY A 215 18.93 4.90 61.06
N GLY A 216 18.49 4.06 61.94
CA GLY A 216 18.96 3.77 63.25
C GLY A 216 17.90 4.16 64.25
N SER A 217 17.43 3.15 64.99
CA SER A 217 16.78 3.26 66.32
C SER A 217 15.31 3.69 66.43
N ARG A 218 14.44 2.90 66.72
CA ARG A 218 13.84 2.34 68.00
C ARG A 218 12.54 1.60 67.68
#